data_284ce76878e06a836474211f3b5d3dbb
#
_entry.id   284ce76878e06a836474211f3b5d3dbb
#
_cell.length_a   1.000
_cell.length_b   1.000
_cell.length_c   1.000
_cell.angle_alpha   90.00
_cell.angle_beta   90.00
_cell.angle_gamma   90.00
#
_symmetry.space_group_name_H-M   'P 1'
#
loop_
_entity.id
_entity.type
_entity.pdbx_description
1 polymer ?
#
loop_
_entity_poly.entity_id
_entity_poly.type
_entity_poly.pdbx_seq_one_letter_code
_entity_poly.pdbx_strand_id
1 'polypeptide(L)'
;MKKRLGISLSESDCILFLPLSKRSQISIFVIAAIILVAVIALLIIMQDYQKDSFDTLTFSQQTEVIQNSFNECLRLVHQNSLEKIAVQGGYYNEPLTPYIDAGLYDIPFYFFGDLQYIPENELIQEELSVASDFQINNCFNLISERNFEYDYILTSIKPVITENEVTFTTNLHLTLQKGEQKVSYEFENFPIKINSKIQEMNSFASYIAYSHQINNGSLCVTCFTEIADDKELFVEFFNDFETVILVSITDNRTNVYPRTYNFALSNVNQNSDLKIITPEDTQEFDDTEINIQPPQK
;
A
#
# COMPACT_ATOMS: atom_id res chain seq x y z
N MET A 1 -13.05 -16.37 63.04
CA MET A 1 -12.37 -17.58 62.51
C MET A 1 -12.39 -17.54 61.01
N LYS A 2 -11.26 -17.15 60.36
CA LYS A 2 -11.06 -17.14 58.91
C LYS A 2 -9.97 -18.17 58.58
N LYS A 3 -10.36 -19.27 57.95
CA LYS A 3 -9.41 -20.27 57.41
C LYS A 3 -8.90 -19.74 56.06
N ARG A 4 -7.59 -19.48 55.99
CA ARG A 4 -6.87 -19.28 54.74
C ARG A 4 -6.50 -20.65 54.17
N LEU A 5 -7.01 -20.97 52.99
CA LEU A 5 -6.51 -22.09 52.17
C LEU A 5 -5.30 -21.55 51.35
N GLY A 6 -4.13 -22.03 51.71
CA GLY A 6 -2.94 -21.86 50.93
C GLY A 6 -2.92 -22.89 49.79
N ILE A 7 -2.92 -22.43 48.56
CA ILE A 7 -2.63 -23.27 47.40
C ILE A 7 -1.13 -23.10 47.13
N SER A 8 -0.40 -24.18 47.43
CA SER A 8 1.01 -24.32 47.04
C SER A 8 1.08 -24.74 45.59
N LEU A 9 1.46 -23.84 44.70
CA LEU A 9 1.88 -24.18 43.33
C LEU A 9 3.31 -24.70 43.38
N SER A 10 3.47 -25.99 43.15
CA SER A 10 4.74 -26.65 42.94
C SER A 10 5.25 -26.30 41.53
N GLU A 11 6.25 -25.42 41.49
CA GLU A 11 7.01 -25.06 40.32
C GLU A 11 8.09 -26.15 40.12
N SER A 12 7.88 -27.05 39.18
CA SER A 12 8.87 -28.03 38.72
C SER A 12 8.70 -28.34 37.26
N ASP A 13 8.72 -27.30 36.37
CA ASP A 13 9.00 -27.50 34.95
C ASP A 13 10.53 -27.59 34.74
N CYS A 14 11.09 -28.76 35.01
CA CYS A 14 12.39 -29.16 34.47
C CYS A 14 12.27 -29.25 32.93
N ILE A 15 12.58 -28.17 32.23
CA ILE A 15 12.91 -28.21 30.83
C ILE A 15 14.17 -29.08 30.69
N LEU A 16 13.95 -30.33 30.29
CA LEU A 16 15.02 -31.28 29.96
C LEU A 16 15.71 -30.76 28.67
N PHE A 17 16.73 -29.92 28.86
CA PHE A 17 17.74 -29.65 27.83
C PHE A 17 18.56 -30.93 27.62
N LEU A 18 18.07 -31.81 26.77
CA LEU A 18 18.87 -32.91 26.24
C LEU A 18 20.01 -32.32 25.43
N PRO A 19 21.28 -32.59 25.73
CA PRO A 19 22.38 -32.16 24.89
C PRO A 19 22.31 -32.92 23.58
N LEU A 20 21.76 -32.25 22.54
CA LEU A 20 21.74 -32.76 21.16
C LEU A 20 23.20 -32.99 20.74
N SER A 21 23.61 -34.24 20.63
CA SER A 21 24.95 -34.60 20.15
C SER A 21 25.14 -34.01 18.74
N LYS A 22 26.36 -33.56 18.42
CA LYS A 22 26.70 -32.96 17.09
C LYS A 22 26.25 -33.80 15.89
N ARG A 23 26.06 -35.11 16.08
CA ARG A 23 25.55 -36.04 15.05
C ARG A 23 24.03 -35.91 14.77
N SER A 24 23.21 -35.51 15.76
CA SER A 24 21.77 -35.34 15.58
C SER A 24 21.42 -34.04 14.85
N GLN A 25 22.27 -33.01 14.92
CA GLN A 25 22.06 -31.75 14.20
C GLN A 25 22.16 -31.93 12.69
N ILE A 26 23.11 -32.74 12.17
CA ILE A 26 23.29 -33.02 10.77
C ILE A 26 22.02 -33.70 10.19
N SER A 27 21.41 -34.63 10.95
CA SER A 27 20.22 -35.34 10.53
C SER A 27 19.03 -34.38 10.35
N ILE A 28 18.85 -33.37 11.23
CA ILE A 28 17.77 -32.38 11.14
C ILE A 28 17.95 -31.51 9.89
N PHE A 29 19.17 -31.08 9.58
CA PHE A 29 19.43 -30.28 8.36
C PHE A 29 19.19 -31.08 7.08
N VAL A 30 19.55 -32.37 7.06
CA VAL A 30 19.29 -33.23 5.90
C VAL A 30 17.77 -33.43 5.68
N ILE A 31 17.02 -33.69 6.76
CA ILE A 31 15.55 -33.80 6.68
C ILE A 31 14.91 -32.50 6.20
N ALA A 32 15.32 -31.35 6.78
CA ALA A 32 14.84 -30.05 6.34
C ALA A 32 15.14 -29.76 4.86
N ALA A 33 16.32 -30.11 4.39
CA ALA A 33 16.71 -29.96 2.99
C ALA A 33 15.85 -30.83 2.06
N ILE A 34 15.58 -32.09 2.44
CA ILE A 34 14.71 -32.99 1.67
C ILE A 34 13.29 -32.46 1.60
N ILE A 35 12.74 -31.97 2.73
CA ILE A 35 11.40 -31.36 2.76
C ILE A 35 11.35 -30.14 1.84
N LEU A 36 12.35 -29.27 1.89
CA LEU A 36 12.41 -28.07 1.06
C LEU A 36 12.44 -28.41 -0.43
N VAL A 37 13.26 -29.39 -0.83
CA VAL A 37 13.31 -29.87 -2.23
C VAL A 37 11.98 -30.49 -2.65
N ALA A 38 11.33 -31.26 -1.76
CA ALA A 38 10.02 -31.86 -2.06
C ALA A 38 8.95 -30.78 -2.24
N VAL A 39 8.94 -29.71 -1.41
CA VAL A 39 8.00 -28.58 -1.55
C VAL A 39 8.24 -27.84 -2.86
N ILE A 40 9.49 -27.56 -3.21
CA ILE A 40 9.82 -26.90 -4.48
C ILE A 40 9.37 -27.74 -5.68
N ALA A 41 9.67 -29.06 -5.67
CA ALA A 41 9.24 -29.97 -6.71
C ALA A 41 7.70 -30.01 -6.86
N LEU A 42 6.99 -30.03 -5.74
CA LEU A 42 5.52 -30.02 -5.71
C LEU A 42 4.96 -28.71 -6.28
N LEU A 43 5.57 -27.57 -5.97
CA LEU A 43 5.17 -26.27 -6.53
C LEU A 43 5.37 -26.23 -8.05
N ILE A 44 6.48 -26.76 -8.58
CA ILE A 44 6.74 -26.84 -10.02
C ILE A 44 5.69 -27.71 -10.71
N ILE A 45 5.41 -28.90 -10.16
CA ILE A 45 4.38 -29.80 -10.71
C ILE A 45 2.99 -29.16 -10.70
N MET A 46 2.64 -28.42 -9.63
CA MET A 46 1.36 -27.72 -9.59
C MET A 46 1.26 -26.61 -10.63
N GLN A 47 2.33 -25.86 -10.88
CA GLN A 47 2.36 -24.82 -11.92
C GLN A 47 2.18 -25.43 -13.33
N ASP A 48 2.88 -26.52 -13.65
CA ASP A 48 2.73 -27.21 -14.93
C ASP A 48 1.30 -27.76 -15.11
N TYR A 49 0.73 -28.38 -14.07
CA TYR A 49 -0.63 -28.89 -14.10
C TYR A 49 -1.69 -27.79 -14.33
N GLN A 50 -1.53 -26.61 -13.72
CA GLN A 50 -2.44 -25.48 -13.94
C GLN A 50 -2.34 -24.95 -15.38
N LYS A 51 -1.15 -24.91 -15.95
CA LYS A 51 -0.93 -24.46 -17.34
C LYS A 51 -1.58 -25.43 -18.34
N ASP A 52 -1.35 -26.72 -18.17
CA ASP A 52 -1.94 -27.75 -19.02
C ASP A 52 -3.48 -27.73 -18.96
N SER A 53 -4.05 -27.51 -17.77
CA SER A 53 -5.49 -27.38 -17.58
C SER A 53 -6.07 -26.18 -18.33
N PHE A 54 -5.40 -25.03 -18.32
CA PHE A 54 -5.86 -23.82 -19.04
C PHE A 54 -5.85 -24.03 -20.57
N ASP A 55 -4.83 -24.68 -21.13
CA ASP A 55 -4.68 -24.88 -22.56
C ASP A 55 -5.69 -25.91 -23.12
N THR A 56 -6.29 -26.76 -22.28
CA THR A 56 -7.39 -27.67 -22.66
C THR A 56 -8.75 -26.99 -22.77
N LEU A 57 -8.91 -25.78 -22.25
CA LEU A 57 -10.14 -25.01 -22.31
C LEU A 57 -10.42 -24.48 -23.73
N THR A 58 -11.69 -24.31 -24.06
CA THR A 58 -12.08 -23.61 -25.29
C THR A 58 -11.68 -22.13 -25.21
N PHE A 59 -11.53 -21.46 -26.36
CA PHE A 59 -11.20 -20.03 -26.43
C PHE A 59 -12.10 -19.17 -25.51
N SER A 60 -13.43 -19.39 -25.56
CA SER A 60 -14.39 -18.67 -24.74
C SER A 60 -14.14 -18.88 -23.23
N GLN A 61 -13.83 -20.09 -22.80
CA GLN A 61 -13.51 -20.38 -21.40
C GLN A 61 -12.16 -19.77 -20.98
N GLN A 62 -11.15 -19.83 -21.87
CA GLN A 62 -9.86 -19.19 -21.62
C GLN A 62 -10.01 -17.68 -21.43
N THR A 63 -10.79 -17.02 -22.29
CA THR A 63 -10.99 -15.57 -22.20
C THR A 63 -11.84 -15.16 -21.00
N GLU A 64 -12.79 -15.98 -20.56
CA GLU A 64 -13.54 -15.77 -19.30
C GLU A 64 -12.61 -15.86 -18.08
N VAL A 65 -11.71 -16.84 -18.03
CA VAL A 65 -10.71 -16.95 -16.96
C VAL A 65 -9.78 -15.74 -16.95
N ILE A 66 -9.35 -15.27 -18.13
CA ILE A 66 -8.51 -14.05 -18.23
C ILE A 66 -9.27 -12.84 -17.74
N GLN A 67 -10.53 -12.66 -18.15
CA GLN A 67 -11.37 -11.53 -17.72
C GLN A 67 -11.54 -11.50 -16.20
N ASN A 68 -11.84 -12.66 -15.59
CA ASN A 68 -12.00 -12.77 -14.14
C ASN A 68 -10.68 -12.47 -13.40
N SER A 69 -9.54 -12.99 -13.91
CA SER A 69 -8.23 -12.71 -13.35
C SER A 69 -7.84 -11.25 -13.49
N PHE A 70 -8.19 -10.62 -14.60
CA PHE A 70 -7.96 -9.20 -14.86
C PHE A 70 -8.77 -8.31 -13.92
N ASN A 71 -10.06 -8.63 -13.70
CA ASN A 71 -10.91 -7.92 -12.72
C ASN A 71 -10.34 -8.01 -11.30
N GLU A 72 -9.85 -9.19 -10.89
CA GLU A 72 -9.21 -9.35 -9.59
C GLU A 72 -7.90 -8.56 -9.50
N CYS A 73 -7.11 -8.55 -10.58
CA CYS A 73 -5.92 -7.73 -10.66
C CYS A 73 -6.23 -6.24 -10.53
N LEU A 74 -7.27 -5.72 -11.22
CA LEU A 74 -7.72 -4.33 -11.08
C LEU A 74 -8.08 -4.01 -9.63
N ARG A 75 -8.78 -4.93 -8.95
CA ARG A 75 -9.12 -4.77 -7.54
C ARG A 75 -7.87 -4.62 -6.66
N LEU A 76 -6.87 -5.46 -6.88
CA LEU A 76 -5.59 -5.41 -6.16
C LEU A 76 -4.79 -4.14 -6.49
N VAL A 77 -4.78 -3.71 -7.74
CA VAL A 77 -4.16 -2.44 -8.17
C VAL A 77 -4.75 -1.27 -7.40
N HIS A 78 -6.07 -1.17 -7.32
CA HIS A 78 -6.74 -0.08 -6.61
C HIS A 78 -6.51 -0.14 -5.09
N GLN A 79 -6.48 -1.34 -4.49
CA GLN A 79 -6.12 -1.51 -3.07
C GLN A 79 -4.69 -1.06 -2.79
N ASN A 80 -3.73 -1.48 -3.63
CA ASN A 80 -2.33 -1.09 -3.50
C ASN A 80 -2.13 0.42 -3.71
N SER A 81 -2.91 1.03 -4.63
CA SER A 81 -2.89 2.47 -4.83
C SER A 81 -3.37 3.22 -3.59
N LEU A 82 -4.45 2.76 -2.94
CA LEU A 82 -4.93 3.32 -1.68
C LEU A 82 -3.88 3.22 -0.56
N GLU A 83 -3.24 2.05 -0.40
CA GLU A 83 -2.18 1.88 0.60
C GLU A 83 -1.00 2.82 0.33
N LYS A 84 -0.56 2.91 -0.93
CA LYS A 84 0.60 3.70 -1.27
C LYS A 84 0.39 5.19 -1.01
N ILE A 85 -0.73 5.76 -1.48
CA ILE A 85 -0.99 7.19 -1.28
C ILE A 85 -1.20 7.54 0.19
N ALA A 86 -1.81 6.66 0.97
CA ALA A 86 -2.06 6.92 2.37
C ALA A 86 -0.77 6.91 3.21
N VAL A 87 0.14 5.98 2.94
CA VAL A 87 1.48 5.97 3.58
C VAL A 87 2.24 7.26 3.28
N GLN A 88 1.96 7.90 2.15
CA GLN A 88 2.50 9.19 1.72
C GLN A 88 1.52 10.36 1.97
N GLY A 89 0.64 10.27 2.96
CA GLY A 89 -0.24 11.38 3.36
C GLY A 89 -1.11 11.92 2.23
N GLY A 90 -1.67 11.04 1.39
CA GLY A 90 -2.56 11.42 0.30
C GLY A 90 -1.91 11.69 -1.05
N TYR A 91 -0.58 11.57 -1.17
CA TYR A 91 0.17 11.80 -2.41
C TYR A 91 0.69 10.48 -3.00
N TYR A 92 0.73 10.37 -4.30
CA TYR A 92 1.39 9.27 -5.03
C TYR A 92 2.76 9.68 -5.53
N ASN A 93 2.83 10.86 -6.11
CA ASN A 93 4.05 11.49 -6.55
C ASN A 93 4.71 12.25 -5.40
N GLU A 94 5.93 12.73 -5.63
CA GLU A 94 6.62 13.63 -4.72
C GLU A 94 5.72 14.84 -4.38
N PRO A 95 5.45 15.10 -3.09
CA PRO A 95 4.58 16.20 -2.71
C PRO A 95 5.18 17.56 -3.14
N LEU A 96 4.34 18.45 -3.68
CA LEU A 96 4.73 19.85 -3.94
C LEU A 96 4.80 20.69 -2.65
N THR A 97 4.88 20.04 -1.51
CA THR A 97 4.94 20.61 -0.15
C THR A 97 6.21 20.12 0.51
N PRO A 98 6.69 20.75 1.60
CA PRO A 98 7.78 20.18 2.37
C PRO A 98 7.47 18.74 2.77
N TYR A 99 8.46 17.86 2.69
CA TYR A 99 8.30 16.45 3.04
C TYR A 99 9.58 15.87 3.64
N ILE A 100 9.46 14.72 4.27
CA ILE A 100 10.56 13.91 4.78
C ILE A 100 10.81 12.77 3.83
N ASP A 101 12.01 12.69 3.25
CA ASP A 101 12.46 11.50 2.51
C ASP A 101 12.76 10.36 3.50
N ALA A 102 11.82 9.43 3.62
CA ALA A 102 11.98 8.20 4.42
C ALA A 102 12.57 7.04 3.59
N GLY A 103 13.10 7.31 2.41
CA GLY A 103 13.77 6.37 1.50
C GLY A 103 12.84 5.58 0.59
N LEU A 104 11.77 5.01 1.11
CA LEU A 104 10.75 4.30 0.32
C LEU A 104 9.48 5.14 0.10
N TYR A 105 9.27 6.13 0.94
CA TYR A 105 8.08 6.98 0.97
C TYR A 105 8.45 8.40 1.33
N ASP A 106 7.77 9.35 0.70
CA ASP A 106 7.87 10.77 0.99
C ASP A 106 6.72 11.15 1.93
N ILE A 107 7.05 11.52 3.18
CA ILE A 107 6.05 11.84 4.19
C ILE A 107 5.84 13.35 4.21
N PRO A 108 4.69 13.86 3.74
CA PRO A 108 4.44 15.29 3.65
C PRO A 108 4.26 15.92 5.03
N PHE A 109 4.67 17.17 5.15
CA PHE A 109 4.25 18.00 6.28
C PHE A 109 2.83 18.52 6.04
N TYR A 110 1.94 18.24 6.99
CA TYR A 110 0.62 18.85 7.04
C TYR A 110 0.63 20.23 7.70
N PHE A 111 1.65 20.44 8.53
CA PHE A 111 1.97 21.75 9.09
C PHE A 111 3.49 21.91 9.13
N PHE A 112 4.01 22.97 8.49
CA PHE A 112 5.42 23.28 8.46
C PHE A 112 5.63 24.79 8.63
N GLY A 113 6.38 25.18 9.66
CA GLY A 113 6.52 26.58 10.04
C GLY A 113 5.19 27.18 10.47
N ASP A 114 4.64 28.05 9.63
CA ASP A 114 3.35 28.73 9.88
C ASP A 114 2.27 28.34 8.86
N LEU A 115 2.59 27.40 7.95
CA LEU A 115 1.73 27.04 6.82
C LEU A 115 1.13 25.65 6.97
N GLN A 116 -0.08 25.47 6.46
CA GLN A 116 -0.76 24.19 6.34
C GLN A 116 -0.72 23.70 4.91
N TYR A 117 -0.49 22.38 4.73
CA TYR A 117 -0.37 21.70 3.44
C TYR A 117 -1.22 20.42 3.41
N ILE A 118 -2.44 20.49 3.91
CA ILE A 118 -3.35 19.35 4.01
C ILE A 118 -3.97 19.11 2.64
N PRO A 119 -3.87 17.89 2.05
CA PRO A 119 -4.51 17.60 0.78
C PRO A 119 -6.03 17.57 0.91
N GLU A 120 -6.72 18.20 -0.03
CA GLU A 120 -8.18 18.08 -0.17
C GLU A 120 -8.53 16.71 -0.78
N ASN A 121 -9.77 16.26 -0.59
CA ASN A 121 -10.23 14.97 -1.11
C ASN A 121 -10.12 14.87 -2.64
N GLU A 122 -10.29 15.97 -3.34
CA GLU A 122 -10.17 16.10 -4.79
C GLU A 122 -8.74 15.78 -5.24
N LEU A 123 -7.74 16.33 -4.56
CA LEU A 123 -6.33 16.03 -4.83
C LEU A 123 -6.03 14.55 -4.55
N ILE A 124 -6.51 14.00 -3.43
CA ILE A 124 -6.34 12.57 -3.11
C ILE A 124 -6.96 11.69 -4.21
N GLN A 125 -8.11 12.08 -4.78
CA GLN A 125 -8.73 11.36 -5.91
C GLN A 125 -7.88 11.45 -7.17
N GLU A 126 -7.29 12.59 -7.47
CA GLU A 126 -6.39 12.76 -8.61
C GLU A 126 -5.14 11.87 -8.45
N GLU A 127 -4.51 11.90 -7.29
CA GLU A 127 -3.35 11.05 -6.95
C GLU A 127 -3.68 9.55 -7.01
N LEU A 128 -4.88 9.14 -6.56
CA LEU A 128 -5.38 7.77 -6.70
C LEU A 128 -5.54 7.35 -8.16
N SER A 129 -6.03 8.27 -9.01
CA SER A 129 -6.15 8.02 -10.45
C SER A 129 -4.79 7.74 -11.07
N VAL A 130 -3.79 8.60 -10.78
CA VAL A 130 -2.42 8.47 -11.28
C VAL A 130 -1.77 7.17 -10.76
N ALA A 131 -1.91 6.88 -9.46
CA ALA A 131 -1.36 5.67 -8.86
C ALA A 131 -1.93 4.39 -9.50
N SER A 132 -3.24 4.38 -9.77
CA SER A 132 -3.91 3.24 -10.38
C SER A 132 -3.54 3.09 -11.86
N ASP A 133 -3.41 4.19 -12.60
CA ASP A 133 -3.00 4.19 -14.02
C ASP A 133 -1.59 3.61 -14.19
N PHE A 134 -0.66 4.01 -13.32
CA PHE A 134 0.69 3.46 -13.35
C PHE A 134 0.73 1.95 -13.05
N GLN A 135 -0.06 1.50 -12.09
CA GLN A 135 -0.03 0.11 -11.63
C GLN A 135 -0.81 -0.86 -12.52
N ILE A 136 -1.80 -0.39 -13.31
CA ILE A 136 -2.65 -1.24 -14.17
C ILE A 136 -1.83 -2.05 -15.18
N ASN A 137 -0.66 -1.53 -15.59
CA ASN A 137 0.23 -2.21 -16.52
C ASN A 137 0.65 -3.61 -16.02
N ASN A 138 0.69 -3.82 -14.71
CA ASN A 138 1.00 -5.13 -14.12
C ASN A 138 -0.07 -6.17 -14.45
N CYS A 139 -1.33 -5.76 -14.69
CA CYS A 139 -2.42 -6.66 -15.03
C CYS A 139 -2.30 -7.23 -16.46
N PHE A 140 -1.67 -6.49 -17.37
CA PHE A 140 -1.48 -6.97 -18.75
C PHE A 140 -0.44 -8.08 -18.84
N ASN A 141 0.50 -8.18 -17.90
CA ASN A 141 1.47 -9.27 -17.83
C ASN A 141 0.78 -10.62 -17.68
N LEU A 142 -0.34 -10.71 -16.96
CA LEU A 142 -1.13 -11.93 -16.81
C LEU A 142 -1.65 -12.47 -18.15
N ILE A 143 -1.97 -11.57 -19.09
CA ILE A 143 -2.48 -11.91 -20.43
C ILE A 143 -1.33 -12.48 -21.28
N SER A 144 -0.18 -11.81 -21.28
CA SER A 144 1.01 -12.24 -22.03
C SER A 144 1.50 -13.62 -21.59
N GLU A 145 1.49 -13.91 -20.29
CA GLU A 145 1.89 -15.21 -19.73
C GLU A 145 1.02 -16.39 -20.22
N ARG A 146 -0.22 -16.09 -20.69
CA ARG A 146 -1.17 -17.08 -21.22
C ARG A 146 -1.13 -17.21 -22.74
N ASN A 147 -0.12 -16.66 -23.42
CA ASN A 147 0.07 -16.67 -24.88
C ASN A 147 -1.12 -16.03 -25.63
N PHE A 148 -1.72 -14.98 -25.08
CA PHE A 148 -2.66 -14.13 -25.77
C PHE A 148 -1.96 -12.86 -26.24
N GLU A 149 -2.26 -12.44 -27.45
CA GLU A 149 -2.01 -11.08 -27.90
C GLU A 149 -3.11 -10.19 -27.36
N TYR A 150 -2.78 -8.96 -26.99
CA TYR A 150 -3.76 -8.01 -26.51
C TYR A 150 -3.51 -6.60 -27.07
N ASP A 151 -4.60 -5.89 -27.19
CA ASP A 151 -4.61 -4.45 -27.47
C ASP A 151 -5.57 -3.78 -26.48
N TYR A 152 -5.25 -2.58 -26.00
CA TYR A 152 -6.07 -1.90 -25.05
C TYR A 152 -6.10 -0.39 -25.26
N ILE A 153 -7.22 0.22 -24.86
CA ILE A 153 -7.40 1.65 -24.77
C ILE A 153 -7.89 1.95 -23.37
N LEU A 154 -7.03 2.56 -22.55
CA LEU A 154 -7.38 3.08 -21.23
C LEU A 154 -7.65 4.57 -21.38
N THR A 155 -8.90 4.97 -21.13
CA THR A 155 -9.32 6.38 -21.28
C THR A 155 -9.20 7.11 -19.95
N SER A 156 -9.62 6.49 -18.84
CA SER A 156 -9.54 7.11 -17.51
C SER A 156 -9.79 6.10 -16.41
N ILE A 157 -9.21 6.37 -15.24
CA ILE A 157 -9.58 5.76 -13.96
C ILE A 157 -10.12 6.88 -13.08
N LYS A 158 -11.36 6.74 -12.60
CA LYS A 158 -12.02 7.76 -11.78
C LYS A 158 -12.34 7.20 -10.40
N PRO A 159 -11.53 7.50 -9.40
CA PRO A 159 -11.87 7.21 -8.01
C PRO A 159 -12.86 8.23 -7.48
N VAL A 160 -13.80 7.77 -6.67
CA VAL A 160 -14.73 8.60 -5.90
C VAL A 160 -14.64 8.16 -4.44
N ILE A 161 -14.20 9.06 -3.58
CA ILE A 161 -14.05 8.84 -2.15
C ILE A 161 -15.37 9.19 -1.47
N THR A 162 -15.84 8.29 -0.61
CA THR A 162 -16.98 8.49 0.28
C THR A 162 -16.58 8.10 1.71
N GLU A 163 -17.48 8.31 2.65
CA GLU A 163 -17.20 8.09 4.08
C GLU A 163 -16.65 6.69 4.42
N ASN A 164 -17.16 5.63 3.73
CA ASN A 164 -16.83 4.24 4.09
C ASN A 164 -16.27 3.42 2.93
N GLU A 165 -16.20 3.99 1.72
CA GLU A 165 -15.72 3.27 0.55
C GLU A 165 -15.06 4.24 -0.46
N VAL A 166 -14.15 3.68 -1.27
CA VAL A 166 -13.70 4.30 -2.51
C VAL A 166 -14.18 3.46 -3.67
N THR A 167 -14.87 4.11 -4.60
CA THR A 167 -15.39 3.48 -5.82
C THR A 167 -14.51 3.88 -7.00
N PHE A 168 -13.89 2.91 -7.67
CA PHE A 168 -13.10 3.13 -8.87
C PHE A 168 -13.91 2.76 -10.12
N THR A 169 -14.05 3.69 -11.03
CA THR A 169 -14.62 3.45 -12.38
C THR A 169 -13.48 3.49 -13.39
N THR A 170 -13.18 2.34 -14.00
CA THR A 170 -12.10 2.19 -14.98
C THR A 170 -12.69 2.11 -16.38
N ASN A 171 -12.43 3.10 -17.22
CA ASN A 171 -12.87 3.13 -18.62
C ASN A 171 -11.78 2.51 -19.49
N LEU A 172 -11.84 1.19 -19.63
CA LEU A 172 -10.88 0.36 -20.35
C LEU A 172 -11.59 -0.49 -21.42
N HIS A 173 -11.12 -0.39 -22.65
CA HIS A 173 -11.43 -1.33 -23.71
C HIS A 173 -10.26 -2.27 -23.90
N LEU A 174 -10.48 -3.58 -23.71
CA LEU A 174 -9.46 -4.62 -23.83
C LEU A 174 -9.84 -5.61 -24.91
N THR A 175 -8.97 -5.81 -25.87
CA THR A 175 -9.12 -6.82 -26.90
C THR A 175 -8.10 -7.94 -26.68
N LEU A 176 -8.57 -9.20 -26.70
CA LEU A 176 -7.76 -10.39 -26.58
C LEU A 176 -7.80 -11.16 -27.91
N GLN A 177 -6.64 -11.64 -28.37
CA GLN A 177 -6.52 -12.41 -29.59
C GLN A 177 -5.64 -13.66 -29.39
N LYS A 178 -6.06 -14.81 -29.94
CA LYS A 178 -5.28 -16.05 -29.99
C LYS A 178 -5.47 -16.71 -31.36
N GLY A 179 -4.47 -16.62 -32.22
CA GLY A 179 -4.58 -17.03 -33.62
C GLY A 179 -5.60 -16.17 -34.37
N GLU A 180 -6.59 -16.80 -34.98
CA GLU A 180 -7.67 -16.10 -35.72
C GLU A 180 -8.85 -15.67 -34.82
N GLN A 181 -8.90 -16.12 -33.58
CA GLN A 181 -9.99 -15.82 -32.65
C GLN A 181 -9.72 -14.51 -31.90
N LYS A 182 -10.75 -13.65 -31.81
CA LYS A 182 -10.67 -12.34 -31.19
C LYS A 182 -11.92 -12.08 -30.37
N VAL A 183 -11.76 -11.43 -29.19
CA VAL A 183 -12.85 -10.95 -28.33
C VAL A 183 -12.47 -9.62 -27.71
N SER A 184 -13.47 -8.75 -27.49
CA SER A 184 -13.27 -7.46 -26.84
C SER A 184 -14.15 -7.35 -25.59
N TYR A 185 -13.61 -6.69 -24.57
CA TYR A 185 -14.25 -6.42 -23.29
C TYR A 185 -14.26 -4.92 -23.00
N GLU A 186 -15.37 -4.45 -22.48
CA GLU A 186 -15.53 -3.06 -22.02
C GLU A 186 -15.74 -3.07 -20.50
N PHE A 187 -14.89 -2.35 -19.75
CA PHE A 187 -14.90 -2.31 -18.30
C PHE A 187 -15.63 -1.10 -17.71
N GLU A 188 -16.21 -0.25 -18.54
CA GLU A 188 -16.86 1.01 -18.13
C GLU A 188 -18.01 0.85 -17.11
N ASN A 189 -18.69 -0.30 -17.13
CA ASN A 189 -19.91 -0.53 -16.34
C ASN A 189 -19.68 -1.35 -15.07
N PHE A 190 -18.43 -1.61 -14.68
CA PHE A 190 -18.12 -2.45 -13.53
C PHE A 190 -17.29 -1.68 -12.50
N PRO A 191 -17.92 -0.78 -11.69
CA PRO A 191 -17.19 -0.07 -10.66
C PRO A 191 -16.67 -1.04 -9.59
N ILE A 192 -15.40 -0.89 -9.24
CA ILE A 192 -14.76 -1.65 -8.17
C ILE A 192 -14.88 -0.84 -6.88
N LYS A 193 -15.55 -1.43 -5.89
CA LYS A 193 -15.74 -0.84 -4.57
C LYS A 193 -14.75 -1.43 -3.58
N ILE A 194 -14.10 -0.56 -2.83
CA ILE A 194 -13.14 -0.93 -1.79
C ILE A 194 -13.56 -0.26 -0.49
N ASN A 195 -13.76 -1.05 0.56
CA ASN A 195 -14.02 -0.50 1.89
C ASN A 195 -12.81 0.34 2.32
N SER A 196 -13.07 1.58 2.69
CA SER A 196 -12.01 2.55 2.97
C SER A 196 -12.43 3.57 4.00
N LYS A 197 -11.53 3.90 4.90
CA LYS A 197 -11.62 5.03 5.83
C LYS A 197 -10.69 6.19 5.46
N ILE A 198 -10.20 6.25 4.23
CA ILE A 198 -9.24 7.29 3.83
C ILE A 198 -9.77 8.71 4.08
N GLN A 199 -11.06 8.96 3.83
CA GLN A 199 -11.69 10.25 4.12
C GLN A 199 -11.68 10.56 5.62
N GLU A 200 -12.00 9.58 6.47
CA GLU A 200 -12.01 9.74 7.92
C GLU A 200 -10.60 9.95 8.46
N MET A 201 -9.60 9.18 7.93
CA MET A 201 -8.19 9.33 8.29
C MET A 201 -7.66 10.72 7.90
N ASN A 202 -7.94 11.19 6.67
CA ASN A 202 -7.54 12.54 6.24
C ASN A 202 -8.20 13.64 7.06
N SER A 203 -9.49 13.50 7.37
CA SER A 203 -10.21 14.47 8.23
C SER A 203 -9.64 14.48 9.64
N PHE A 204 -9.27 13.33 10.19
CA PHE A 204 -8.65 13.24 11.51
C PHE A 204 -7.22 13.80 11.51
N ALA A 205 -6.43 13.51 10.47
CA ALA A 205 -5.11 14.10 10.26
C ALA A 205 -5.18 15.64 10.18
N SER A 206 -6.18 16.16 9.46
CA SER A 206 -6.46 17.60 9.37
C SER A 206 -6.76 18.21 10.73
N TYR A 207 -7.57 17.54 11.54
CA TYR A 207 -7.89 17.97 12.90
C TYR A 207 -6.66 18.01 13.81
N ILE A 208 -5.78 17.00 13.73
CA ILE A 208 -4.52 16.95 14.49
C ILE A 208 -3.62 18.12 14.07
N ALA A 209 -3.43 18.33 12.76
CA ALA A 209 -2.59 19.41 12.23
C ALA A 209 -3.12 20.80 12.64
N TYR A 210 -4.42 21.03 12.56
CA TYR A 210 -5.07 22.26 13.02
C TYR A 210 -4.89 22.47 14.53
N SER A 211 -5.08 21.42 15.34
CA SER A 211 -4.87 21.48 16.79
C SER A 211 -3.42 21.83 17.15
N HIS A 212 -2.45 21.26 16.41
CA HIS A 212 -1.02 21.57 16.57
C HIS A 212 -0.75 23.06 16.33
N GLN A 213 -1.34 23.64 15.28
CA GLN A 213 -1.20 25.06 14.94
C GLN A 213 -1.74 25.97 16.05
N ILE A 214 -3.00 25.76 16.48
CA ILE A 214 -3.64 26.67 17.45
C ILE A 214 -3.07 26.58 18.87
N ASN A 215 -2.42 25.46 19.20
CA ASN A 215 -1.79 25.23 20.50
C ASN A 215 -0.27 25.49 20.50
N ASN A 216 0.24 26.23 19.52
CA ASN A 216 1.66 26.56 19.39
C ASN A 216 2.59 25.32 19.48
N GLY A 217 2.24 24.27 18.76
CA GLY A 217 3.01 23.04 18.70
C GLY A 217 2.73 22.00 19.76
N SER A 218 1.86 22.30 20.72
CA SER A 218 1.46 21.35 21.76
C SER A 218 0.35 20.43 21.25
N LEU A 219 0.48 19.12 21.51
CA LEU A 219 -0.53 18.11 21.17
C LEU A 219 -1.10 17.46 22.43
N CYS A 220 -2.42 17.35 22.52
CA CYS A 220 -3.09 16.53 23.52
C CYS A 220 -3.14 15.06 23.04
N VAL A 221 -2.06 14.29 23.24
CA VAL A 221 -1.97 12.91 22.77
C VAL A 221 -3.14 12.06 23.29
N THR A 222 -3.48 12.17 24.58
CA THR A 222 -4.61 11.41 25.18
C THR A 222 -5.95 11.78 24.54
N CYS A 223 -6.18 13.08 24.22
CA CYS A 223 -7.40 13.50 23.54
C CYS A 223 -7.52 12.86 22.14
N PHE A 224 -6.42 12.81 21.39
CA PHE A 224 -6.43 12.20 20.05
C PHE A 224 -6.58 10.68 20.11
N THR A 225 -6.01 10.02 21.13
CA THR A 225 -6.20 8.57 21.32
C THR A 225 -7.67 8.24 21.60
N GLU A 226 -8.35 9.03 22.46
CA GLU A 226 -9.78 8.86 22.74
C GLU A 226 -10.63 9.06 21.46
N ILE A 227 -10.35 10.12 20.67
CA ILE A 227 -11.05 10.36 19.40
C ILE A 227 -10.79 9.25 18.38
N ALA A 228 -9.57 8.73 18.33
CA ALA A 228 -9.22 7.61 17.45
C ALA A 228 -9.98 6.34 17.83
N ASP A 229 -10.07 6.01 19.12
CA ASP A 229 -10.80 4.87 19.64
C ASP A 229 -12.30 4.95 19.28
N ASP A 230 -12.92 6.12 19.40
CA ASP A 230 -14.32 6.35 19.00
C ASP A 230 -14.55 6.10 17.50
N LYS A 231 -13.51 6.26 16.70
CA LYS A 231 -13.50 6.05 15.24
C LYS A 231 -13.04 4.65 14.81
N GLU A 232 -12.73 3.78 15.77
CA GLU A 232 -12.08 2.48 15.53
C GLU A 232 -10.75 2.63 14.75
N LEU A 233 -9.99 3.69 15.05
CA LEU A 233 -8.67 3.98 14.53
C LEU A 233 -7.63 3.93 15.64
N PHE A 234 -6.39 3.81 15.25
CA PHE A 234 -5.21 3.93 16.12
C PHE A 234 -4.41 5.15 15.68
N VAL A 235 -3.89 5.92 16.63
CA VAL A 235 -2.99 7.04 16.33
C VAL A 235 -1.71 6.92 17.15
N GLU A 236 -0.57 7.04 16.47
CA GLU A 236 0.75 7.04 17.08
C GLU A 236 1.49 8.33 16.74
N PHE A 237 2.25 8.83 17.70
CA PHE A 237 3.07 10.04 17.57
C PHE A 237 4.53 9.67 17.83
N PHE A 238 5.38 9.88 16.84
CA PHE A 238 6.81 9.63 16.92
C PHE A 238 7.54 10.97 17.02
N ASN A 239 8.21 11.20 18.12
CA ASN A 239 8.96 12.44 18.40
C ASN A 239 10.45 12.10 18.49
N ASP A 240 11.00 11.50 17.45
CA ASP A 240 12.42 11.12 17.40
C ASP A 240 13.34 12.31 17.07
N PHE A 241 12.76 13.44 16.65
CA PHE A 241 13.46 14.65 16.26
C PHE A 241 12.93 15.83 17.07
N GLU A 242 13.81 16.65 17.60
CA GLU A 242 13.47 17.76 18.54
C GLU A 242 12.36 18.70 18.00
N THR A 243 12.18 18.79 16.68
CA THR A 243 11.31 19.77 16.03
C THR A 243 10.24 19.17 15.13
N VAL A 244 10.24 17.87 14.93
CA VAL A 244 9.32 17.16 14.01
C VAL A 244 8.57 16.07 14.73
N ILE A 245 7.27 16.04 14.53
CA ILE A 245 6.37 15.00 15.00
C ILE A 245 5.86 14.24 13.78
N LEU A 246 6.21 12.95 13.67
CA LEU A 246 5.58 12.05 12.72
C LEU A 246 4.31 11.50 13.33
N VAL A 247 3.24 11.48 12.56
CA VAL A 247 1.94 10.96 12.98
C VAL A 247 1.54 9.82 12.06
N SER A 248 1.12 8.72 12.65
CA SER A 248 0.60 7.54 11.94
C SER A 248 -0.80 7.24 12.44
N ILE A 249 -1.78 7.20 11.54
CA ILE A 249 -3.16 6.78 11.81
C ILE A 249 -3.36 5.42 11.18
N THR A 250 -3.80 4.42 11.95
CA THR A 250 -3.90 3.02 11.50
C THR A 250 -5.30 2.47 11.71
N ASP A 251 -5.82 1.72 10.74
CA ASP A 251 -7.01 0.86 10.87
C ASP A 251 -6.57 -0.60 10.92
N ASN A 252 -6.83 -1.28 12.03
CA ASN A 252 -6.39 -2.66 12.24
C ASN A 252 -7.32 -3.71 11.62
N ARG A 253 -8.41 -3.32 10.97
CA ARG A 253 -9.35 -4.24 10.32
C ARG A 253 -8.76 -4.82 9.04
N THR A 254 -8.94 -6.12 8.81
CA THR A 254 -8.26 -6.85 7.72
C THR A 254 -8.79 -6.53 6.32
N ASN A 255 -10.00 -5.97 6.21
CA ASN A 255 -10.69 -5.76 4.93
C ASN A 255 -10.97 -4.29 4.64
N VAL A 256 -10.26 -3.36 5.30
CA VAL A 256 -10.36 -1.91 5.10
C VAL A 256 -9.03 -1.40 4.58
N TYR A 257 -9.06 -0.49 3.63
CA TYR A 257 -7.89 0.12 2.99
C TYR A 257 -8.07 1.65 2.95
N PRO A 258 -7.00 2.43 3.13
CA PRO A 258 -5.66 1.98 3.52
C PRO A 258 -5.61 1.55 4.99
N ARG A 259 -4.55 0.83 5.35
CA ARG A 259 -4.31 0.44 6.75
C ARG A 259 -3.62 1.53 7.55
N THR A 260 -2.76 2.30 6.90
CA THR A 260 -1.94 3.31 7.56
C THR A 260 -1.94 4.60 6.77
N TYR A 261 -2.04 5.74 7.47
CA TYR A 261 -2.00 7.08 6.91
C TYR A 261 -0.96 7.91 7.68
N ASN A 262 0.08 8.39 7.01
CA ASN A 262 1.20 9.07 7.65
C ASN A 262 1.32 10.53 7.20
N PHE A 263 1.73 11.39 8.12
CA PHE A 263 2.07 12.78 7.86
C PHE A 263 3.01 13.33 8.93
N ALA A 264 3.58 14.50 8.69
CA ALA A 264 4.49 15.16 9.62
C ALA A 264 3.95 16.54 10.05
N LEU A 265 4.41 16.99 11.21
CA LEU A 265 4.13 18.32 11.78
C LEU A 265 5.45 18.94 12.26
N SER A 266 5.66 20.22 11.98
CA SER A 266 6.80 20.98 12.52
C SER A 266 6.46 22.46 12.66
N ASN A 267 6.85 23.05 13.78
CA ASN A 267 6.75 24.50 14.04
C ASN A 267 7.98 25.28 13.58
N VAL A 268 9.02 24.60 13.11
CA VAL A 268 10.33 25.21 12.83
C VAL A 268 10.66 25.08 11.36
N ASN A 269 11.00 26.22 10.76
CA ASN A 269 11.50 26.29 9.36
C ASN A 269 12.99 25.93 9.23
N GLN A 270 13.63 25.23 10.21
CA GLN A 270 15.08 25.03 10.20
C GLN A 270 15.55 23.65 10.66
N ASN A 271 16.48 23.13 9.87
CA ASN A 271 17.61 22.22 10.13
C ASN A 271 17.47 21.28 11.35
N SER A 272 16.65 20.26 11.21
CA SER A 272 16.85 18.99 11.88
C SER A 272 17.85 18.16 11.07
N ASP A 273 18.53 17.18 11.67
CA ASP A 273 19.35 16.18 10.97
C ASP A 273 18.54 15.31 9.98
N LEU A 274 17.24 15.54 9.87
CA LEU A 274 16.35 14.99 8.87
C LEU A 274 16.54 15.69 7.52
N LYS A 275 16.57 14.88 6.47
CA LYS A 275 16.51 15.40 5.10
C LYS A 275 15.08 15.87 4.82
N ILE A 276 14.82 17.15 5.10
CA ILE A 276 13.59 17.84 4.70
C ILE A 276 13.84 18.40 3.32
N ILE A 277 12.98 18.04 2.37
CA ILE A 277 13.00 18.57 1.02
C ILE A 277 11.91 19.61 0.90
N THR A 278 12.26 20.77 0.38
CA THR A 278 11.31 21.86 0.13
C THR A 278 11.13 22.04 -1.38
N PRO A 279 10.00 22.62 -1.84
CA PRO A 279 9.78 22.88 -3.26
C PRO A 279 10.88 23.72 -3.91
N GLU A 280 11.64 24.47 -3.13
CA GLU A 280 12.78 25.26 -3.61
C GLU A 280 13.99 24.37 -3.94
N ASP A 281 14.16 23.25 -3.25
CA ASP A 281 15.25 22.29 -3.46
C ASP A 281 15.06 21.49 -4.76
N THR A 282 13.82 21.33 -5.25
CA THR A 282 13.50 20.58 -6.46
C THR A 282 13.71 21.37 -7.75
N GLN A 283 13.75 22.70 -7.68
CA GLN A 283 13.95 23.55 -8.88
C GLN A 283 15.39 23.59 -9.39
N GLU A 284 16.39 23.17 -8.61
CA GLU A 284 17.80 23.19 -9.00
C GLU A 284 18.22 22.03 -9.94
N PHE A 285 17.35 21.02 -10.17
CA PHE A 285 17.66 19.84 -10.99
C PHE A 285 17.22 19.90 -12.45
N ASP A 286 16.44 20.90 -12.88
CA ASP A 286 15.80 20.92 -14.20
C ASP A 286 16.60 21.69 -15.31
N ASP A 287 17.78 22.24 -15.00
CA ASP A 287 18.61 23.02 -15.95
C ASP A 287 19.68 22.19 -16.68
N THR A 288 19.66 20.86 -16.62
CA THR A 288 20.45 20.04 -17.52
C THR A 288 19.66 19.73 -18.80
N GLU A 289 19.72 20.64 -19.78
CA GLU A 289 19.35 20.38 -21.18
C GLU A 289 19.94 19.03 -21.63
N ILE A 290 19.11 18.00 -21.67
CA ILE A 290 19.44 16.76 -22.38
C ILE A 290 19.33 17.08 -23.87
N ASN A 291 20.44 17.43 -24.45
CA ASN A 291 20.58 17.63 -25.90
C ASN A 291 20.51 16.29 -26.61
N ILE A 292 19.27 15.83 -26.85
CA ILE A 292 19.01 14.62 -27.63
C ILE A 292 19.17 14.96 -29.10
N GLN A 293 20.38 14.73 -29.67
CA GLN A 293 20.55 14.72 -31.10
C GLN A 293 19.78 13.56 -31.73
N PRO A 294 18.93 13.82 -32.76
CA PRO A 294 18.25 12.76 -33.47
C PRO A 294 19.24 11.89 -34.27
N PRO A 295 19.00 10.60 -34.41
CA PRO A 295 19.87 9.72 -35.19
C PRO A 295 19.90 10.16 -36.66
N GLN A 296 21.08 10.39 -37.17
CA GLN A 296 21.29 10.63 -38.59
C GLN A 296 20.99 9.37 -39.39
N LYS A 297 20.20 9.53 -40.47
CA LYS A 297 19.82 8.46 -41.43
C LYS A 297 21.00 7.99 -42.27
#